data_849f7fbf46c8300be8bfea93c9038158
#
_entry.id   849f7fbf46c8300be8bfea93c9038158
#
_cell.length_a   1.000
_cell.length_b   1.000
_cell.length_c   1.000
_cell.angle_alpha   90.00
_cell.angle_beta   90.00
_cell.angle_gamma   90.00
#
_symmetry.space_group_name_H-M   'P 1'
#
loop_
_entity.id
_entity.type
_entity.pdbx_description
1 polymer ?
#
loop_
_entity_poly.entity_id
_entity_poly.type
_entity_poly.pdbx_seq_one_letter_code
_entity_poly.pdbx_strand_id
1 'polypeptide(L)'
;EQKVKSLVTLVGIILLAYLLSAPLWNAKEKYESAEMKEAVEIKAFDETKTPASVPPRFAENKMKKAFGQVPNTSFYELGRLQIQKINGNYVYVAPVEFSGFFKWFNGDVTPGYFVMSATNASDNPKFVKSEMKYVPSAYLNKDLTRYIRLQHPKLIFNGEPQLEVDEEGKPFYVQSYGKFISGRNGFDVEGIILVDPATGETTKYTL
;
A
#
# COMPACT_ATOMS: atom_id res chain seq x y z
N GLU A 1 -31.68 32.05 -25.05
CA GLU A 1 -30.68 32.04 -23.92
C GLU A 1 -31.33 31.58 -22.62
N GLN A 2 -32.47 32.13 -22.23
CA GLN A 2 -33.15 31.75 -20.97
C GLN A 2 -33.60 30.27 -20.95
N LYS A 3 -34.12 29.75 -22.09
CA LYS A 3 -34.50 28.32 -22.20
C LYS A 3 -33.33 27.37 -22.07
N VAL A 4 -32.15 27.75 -22.57
CA VAL A 4 -30.93 26.94 -22.44
C VAL A 4 -30.46 26.92 -20.98
N LYS A 5 -30.46 28.05 -20.28
CA LYS A 5 -30.13 28.15 -18.86
C LYS A 5 -31.07 27.29 -18.01
N SER A 6 -32.38 27.37 -18.28
CA SER A 6 -33.39 26.56 -17.59
C SER A 6 -33.18 25.06 -17.83
N LEU A 7 -32.84 24.64 -19.04
CA LEU A 7 -32.56 23.25 -19.37
C LEU A 7 -31.32 22.74 -18.66
N VAL A 8 -30.23 23.52 -18.65
CA VAL A 8 -28.98 23.16 -17.93
C VAL A 8 -29.24 23.02 -16.43
N THR A 9 -30.01 23.94 -15.85
CA THR A 9 -30.37 23.87 -14.42
C THR A 9 -31.21 22.63 -14.13
N LEU A 10 -32.19 22.30 -14.99
CA LEU A 10 -33.00 21.09 -14.80
C LEU A 10 -32.17 19.82 -14.88
N VAL A 11 -31.25 19.70 -15.84
CA VAL A 11 -30.34 18.57 -15.98
C VAL A 11 -29.44 18.46 -14.74
N GLY A 12 -28.93 19.58 -14.24
CA GLY A 12 -28.14 19.62 -12.99
C GLY A 12 -28.90 19.09 -11.76
N ILE A 13 -30.18 19.50 -11.63
CA ILE A 13 -31.05 19.04 -10.53
C ILE A 13 -31.30 17.53 -10.65
N ILE A 14 -31.58 17.02 -11.83
CA ILE A 14 -31.83 15.59 -12.08
C ILE A 14 -30.56 14.79 -11.75
N LEU A 15 -29.40 15.25 -12.20
CA LEU A 15 -28.11 14.59 -11.90
C LEU A 15 -27.83 14.58 -10.39
N LEU A 16 -28.07 15.68 -9.71
CA LEU A 16 -27.90 15.78 -8.26
C LEU A 16 -28.84 14.82 -7.53
N ALA A 17 -30.12 14.78 -7.91
CA ALA A 17 -31.10 13.87 -7.34
C ALA A 17 -30.72 12.41 -7.57
N TYR A 18 -30.22 12.07 -8.76
CA TYR A 18 -29.70 10.74 -9.06
C TYR A 18 -28.50 10.38 -8.16
N LEU A 19 -27.52 11.28 -8.01
CA LEU A 19 -26.36 11.06 -7.16
C LEU A 19 -26.73 10.89 -5.67
N LEU A 20 -27.68 11.70 -5.17
CA LEU A 20 -28.17 11.60 -3.80
C LEU A 20 -28.99 10.32 -3.56
N SER A 21 -29.64 9.78 -4.57
CA SER A 21 -30.38 8.51 -4.48
C SER A 21 -29.51 7.26 -4.67
N ALA A 22 -28.24 7.41 -5.07
CA ALA A 22 -27.33 6.30 -5.32
C ALA A 22 -27.23 5.28 -4.14
N PRO A 23 -27.24 5.69 -2.85
CA PRO A 23 -27.26 4.74 -1.73
C PRO A 23 -28.49 3.83 -1.71
N LEU A 24 -29.62 4.30 -2.21
CA LEU A 24 -30.87 3.50 -2.28
C LEU A 24 -30.80 2.46 -3.38
N TRP A 25 -30.28 2.82 -4.55
CA TRP A 25 -30.12 1.90 -5.67
C TRP A 25 -29.11 0.79 -5.38
N ASN A 26 -28.07 1.09 -4.60
CA ASN A 26 -27.00 0.16 -4.23
C ASN A 26 -27.29 -0.57 -2.91
N ALA A 27 -28.46 -0.36 -2.29
CA ALA A 27 -28.77 -0.95 -0.98
C ALA A 27 -28.76 -2.47 -1.00
N LYS A 28 -29.28 -3.10 -2.05
CA LYS A 28 -29.29 -4.55 -2.22
C LYS A 28 -27.88 -5.12 -2.30
N GLU A 29 -27.03 -4.55 -3.15
CA GLU A 29 -25.64 -4.98 -3.32
C GLU A 29 -24.81 -4.81 -2.03
N LYS A 30 -25.07 -3.72 -1.28
CA LYS A 30 -24.47 -3.53 0.04
C LYS A 30 -24.91 -4.58 1.05
N TYR A 31 -26.20 -4.92 1.05
CA TYR A 31 -26.73 -5.94 1.95
C TYR A 31 -26.13 -7.30 1.62
N GLU A 32 -26.09 -7.69 0.36
CA GLU A 32 -25.51 -8.95 -0.10
C GLU A 32 -23.99 -9.02 0.18
N SER A 33 -23.26 -7.92 0.08
CA SER A 33 -21.83 -7.87 0.42
C SER A 33 -21.54 -8.00 1.92
N ALA A 34 -22.53 -7.73 2.77
CA ALA A 34 -22.46 -7.85 4.24
C ALA A 34 -23.01 -9.19 4.74
N GLU A 35 -23.20 -10.19 3.88
CA GLU A 35 -23.69 -11.49 4.26
C GLU A 35 -22.80 -12.12 5.34
N MET A 36 -23.39 -12.38 6.50
CA MET A 36 -22.71 -13.09 7.57
C MET A 36 -22.62 -14.57 7.22
N LYS A 37 -21.40 -15.04 7.00
CA LYS A 37 -21.15 -16.48 6.94
C LYS A 37 -21.25 -17.04 8.36
N GLU A 38 -21.96 -18.14 8.54
CA GLU A 38 -21.94 -18.84 9.82
C GLU A 38 -20.49 -19.17 10.18
N ALA A 39 -20.07 -18.75 11.36
CA ALA A 39 -18.75 -19.07 11.87
C ALA A 39 -18.71 -20.58 12.13
N VAL A 40 -18.00 -21.31 11.28
CA VAL A 40 -17.92 -22.78 11.36
C VAL A 40 -17.18 -23.20 12.63
N GLU A 41 -16.21 -22.44 13.07
CA GLU A 41 -15.48 -22.66 14.33
C GLU A 41 -14.54 -21.49 14.65
N ILE A 42 -14.55 -21.00 15.87
CA ILE A 42 -13.51 -20.08 16.34
C ILE A 42 -12.34 -20.96 16.76
N LYS A 43 -11.28 -20.98 15.96
CA LYS A 43 -10.05 -21.67 16.34
C LYS A 43 -9.46 -21.02 17.60
N ALA A 44 -9.19 -21.85 18.61
CA ALA A 44 -8.49 -21.39 19.79
C ALA A 44 -7.15 -20.74 19.41
N PHE A 45 -6.73 -19.74 20.19
CA PHE A 45 -5.42 -19.13 20.03
C PHE A 45 -4.33 -20.20 20.20
N ASP A 46 -3.41 -20.26 19.24
CA ASP A 46 -2.28 -21.19 19.29
C ASP A 46 -1.18 -20.60 20.19
N GLU A 47 -1.13 -21.02 21.44
CA GLU A 47 -0.16 -20.55 22.44
C GLU A 47 1.29 -20.87 22.07
N THR A 48 1.51 -21.78 21.12
CA THR A 48 2.86 -22.11 20.63
C THR A 48 3.43 -21.06 19.68
N LYS A 49 2.58 -20.17 19.14
CA LYS A 49 2.98 -19.08 18.23
C LYS A 49 3.14 -17.79 19.00
N THR A 50 4.33 -17.21 18.91
CA THR A 50 4.60 -15.89 19.48
C THR A 50 3.87 -14.82 18.66
N PRO A 51 2.89 -14.09 19.22
CA PRO A 51 2.22 -13.03 18.51
C PRO A 51 3.14 -11.83 18.29
N ALA A 52 2.78 -10.98 17.32
CA ALA A 52 3.43 -9.68 17.15
C ALA A 52 3.08 -8.76 18.32
N SER A 53 3.94 -8.74 19.32
CA SER A 53 3.72 -8.04 20.61
C SER A 53 4.44 -6.69 20.71
N VAL A 54 5.38 -6.41 19.80
CA VAL A 54 6.09 -5.13 19.76
C VAL A 54 5.19 -4.05 19.16
N PRO A 55 4.90 -2.93 19.87
CA PRO A 55 4.07 -1.87 19.32
C PRO A 55 4.70 -1.24 18.08
N PRO A 56 3.93 -0.93 17.01
CA PRO A 56 4.46 -0.33 15.78
C PRO A 56 5.23 0.98 16.02
N ARG A 57 4.72 1.86 16.88
CA ARG A 57 5.41 3.11 17.25
C ARG A 57 6.76 2.90 17.92
N PHE A 58 6.87 1.84 18.70
CA PHE A 58 8.15 1.49 19.32
C PHE A 58 9.17 1.05 18.28
N ALA A 59 8.76 0.17 17.35
CA ALA A 59 9.59 -0.29 16.25
C ALA A 59 10.02 0.88 15.36
N GLU A 60 9.09 1.75 14.97
CA GLU A 60 9.38 2.95 14.17
C GLU A 60 10.40 3.87 14.86
N ASN A 61 10.25 4.13 16.16
CA ASN A 61 11.19 4.95 16.92
C ASN A 61 12.58 4.31 17.01
N LYS A 62 12.66 2.99 17.16
CA LYS A 62 13.93 2.27 17.11
C LYS A 62 14.59 2.38 15.74
N MET A 63 13.83 2.21 14.65
CA MET A 63 14.34 2.37 13.28
C MET A 63 14.81 3.80 13.02
N LYS A 64 14.10 4.82 13.47
CA LYS A 64 14.53 6.22 13.39
C LYS A 64 15.85 6.46 14.12
N LYS A 65 16.05 5.88 15.29
CA LYS A 65 17.32 5.96 16.03
C LYS A 65 18.46 5.21 15.31
N ALA A 66 18.14 4.12 14.63
CA ALA A 66 19.08 3.34 13.86
C ALA A 66 19.38 3.93 12.47
N PHE A 67 18.73 5.03 12.09
CA PHE A 67 18.80 5.61 10.75
C PHE A 67 20.22 6.05 10.34
N GLY A 68 21.12 6.24 11.31
CA GLY A 68 22.54 6.45 11.06
C GLY A 68 23.26 5.33 10.32
N GLN A 69 22.65 4.14 10.19
CA GLN A 69 23.18 3.04 9.37
C GLN A 69 23.00 3.29 7.87
N VAL A 70 22.10 4.21 7.48
CA VAL A 70 21.82 4.55 6.08
C VAL A 70 22.93 5.46 5.55
N PRO A 71 23.52 5.16 4.38
CA PRO A 71 24.47 6.08 3.75
C PRO A 71 23.76 7.37 3.30
N ASN A 72 24.42 8.52 3.44
CA ASN A 72 23.87 9.82 3.02
C ASN A 72 22.50 10.15 3.63
N THR A 73 22.34 9.96 4.93
CA THR A 73 21.09 10.11 5.68
C THR A 73 20.31 11.40 5.38
N SER A 74 21.00 12.48 4.98
CA SER A 74 20.37 13.76 4.64
C SER A 74 19.48 13.71 3.39
N PHE A 75 19.61 12.68 2.57
CA PHE A 75 18.80 12.47 1.35
C PHE A 75 17.50 11.74 1.62
N TYR A 76 17.42 11.05 2.75
CA TYR A 76 16.40 10.04 2.97
C TYR A 76 15.67 10.23 4.28
N GLU A 77 14.52 9.59 4.38
CA GLU A 77 13.71 9.45 5.57
C GLU A 77 13.19 8.01 5.69
N LEU A 78 12.70 7.65 6.88
CA LEU A 78 12.07 6.35 7.08
C LEU A 78 10.67 6.38 6.50
N GLY A 79 10.40 5.47 5.56
CA GLY A 79 9.09 5.29 4.96
C GLY A 79 8.11 4.58 5.88
N ARG A 80 6.96 4.20 5.32
CA ARG A 80 5.87 3.61 6.07
C ARG A 80 6.23 2.24 6.63
N LEU A 81 6.05 2.10 7.94
CA LEU A 81 6.24 0.83 8.65
C LEU A 81 5.11 -0.14 8.30
N GLN A 82 5.48 -1.39 8.01
CA GLN A 82 4.55 -2.48 7.77
C GLN A 82 4.97 -3.71 8.56
N ILE A 83 4.00 -4.58 8.83
CA ILE A 83 4.25 -5.88 9.44
C ILE A 83 4.02 -6.96 8.39
N GLN A 84 4.94 -7.91 8.33
CA GLN A 84 4.83 -9.06 7.45
C GLN A 84 5.42 -10.31 8.13
N LYS A 85 5.19 -11.46 7.51
CA LYS A 85 5.71 -12.73 8.00
C LYS A 85 6.78 -13.23 7.04
N ILE A 86 8.03 -13.32 7.52
CA ILE A 86 9.18 -13.81 6.75
C ILE A 86 9.74 -15.03 7.47
N ASN A 87 9.90 -16.14 6.76
CA ASN A 87 10.41 -17.42 7.34
C ASN A 87 9.68 -17.81 8.63
N GLY A 88 8.35 -17.62 8.67
CA GLY A 88 7.54 -17.97 9.84
C GLY A 88 7.53 -16.94 10.96
N ASN A 89 8.39 -15.93 10.95
CA ASN A 89 8.52 -14.91 12.00
C ASN A 89 7.81 -13.61 11.59
N TYR A 90 7.12 -12.97 12.55
CA TYR A 90 6.59 -11.63 12.34
C TYR A 90 7.69 -10.58 12.46
N VAL A 91 7.83 -9.75 11.44
CA VAL A 91 8.80 -8.66 11.38
C VAL A 91 8.14 -7.36 10.94
N TYR A 92 8.69 -6.26 11.41
CA TYR A 92 8.41 -4.94 10.87
C TYR A 92 9.41 -4.63 9.75
N VAL A 93 8.90 -4.12 8.64
CA VAL A 93 9.72 -3.65 7.50
C VAL A 93 9.36 -2.21 7.22
N ALA A 94 10.35 -1.38 6.94
CA ALA A 94 10.15 0.01 6.52
C ALA A 94 11.16 0.38 5.43
N PRO A 95 10.70 0.85 4.25
CA PRO A 95 11.61 1.33 3.21
C PRO A 95 12.34 2.59 3.65
N VAL A 96 13.52 2.81 3.08
CA VAL A 96 14.18 4.11 3.10
C VAL A 96 13.70 4.88 1.88
N GLU A 97 13.17 6.07 2.09
CA GLU A 97 12.54 6.89 1.04
C GLU A 97 13.26 8.22 0.86
N PHE A 98 13.08 8.87 -0.29
CA PHE A 98 13.61 10.20 -0.52
C PHE A 98 12.87 11.25 0.31
N SER A 99 13.61 12.16 0.95
CA SER A 99 13.04 13.25 1.74
C SER A 99 12.69 14.49 0.90
N GLY A 100 12.28 14.29 -0.37
CA GLY A 100 11.78 15.32 -1.27
C GLY A 100 12.41 15.35 -2.66
N PHE A 101 11.84 16.20 -3.53
CA PHE A 101 12.16 16.25 -4.96
C PHE A 101 13.66 16.44 -5.27
N PHE A 102 14.31 17.43 -4.66
CA PHE A 102 15.72 17.70 -4.94
C PHE A 102 16.65 16.58 -4.46
N LYS A 103 16.24 15.85 -3.44
CA LYS A 103 16.98 14.69 -2.94
C LYS A 103 16.87 13.52 -3.92
N TRP A 104 15.66 13.26 -4.41
CA TRP A 104 15.44 12.28 -5.46
C TRP A 104 16.18 12.64 -6.75
N PHE A 105 16.09 13.91 -7.19
CA PHE A 105 16.72 14.36 -8.44
C PHE A 105 18.25 14.17 -8.45
N ASN A 106 18.89 14.33 -7.28
CA ASN A 106 20.34 14.15 -7.12
C ASN A 106 20.72 12.72 -6.66
N GLY A 107 19.79 11.90 -6.22
CA GLY A 107 20.07 10.63 -5.57
C GLY A 107 19.84 9.38 -6.44
N ASP A 108 19.00 9.44 -7.44
CA ASP A 108 18.59 8.38 -8.39
C ASP A 108 17.96 7.13 -7.77
N VAL A 109 18.50 6.56 -6.69
CA VAL A 109 18.01 5.33 -6.03
C VAL A 109 17.93 5.50 -4.52
N THR A 110 17.02 4.78 -3.88
CA THR A 110 17.00 4.60 -2.42
C THR A 110 17.86 3.40 -2.03
N PRO A 111 18.56 3.45 -0.87
CA PRO A 111 19.62 2.49 -0.56
C PRO A 111 19.14 1.17 0.04
N GLY A 112 17.85 1.03 0.40
CA GLY A 112 17.32 -0.19 0.99
C GLY A 112 16.17 0.00 1.97
N TYR A 113 16.09 -0.86 2.94
CA TYR A 113 14.99 -0.90 3.91
C TYR A 113 15.47 -1.37 5.29
N PHE A 114 14.66 -1.11 6.33
CA PHE A 114 14.89 -1.62 7.67
C PHE A 114 14.02 -2.83 7.96
N VAL A 115 14.57 -3.78 8.73
CA VAL A 115 13.84 -4.92 9.29
C VAL A 115 14.07 -4.98 10.80
N MET A 116 13.02 -5.30 11.56
CA MET A 116 13.09 -5.53 13.01
C MET A 116 12.07 -6.59 13.42
N SER A 117 12.39 -7.42 14.41
CA SER A 117 11.43 -8.37 14.99
C SER A 117 10.17 -7.65 15.49
N ALA A 118 9.00 -8.21 15.18
CA ALA A 118 7.73 -7.75 15.73
C ALA A 118 7.33 -8.51 17.01
N THR A 119 8.12 -9.52 17.40
CA THR A 119 7.87 -10.37 18.57
C THR A 119 8.85 -10.13 19.71
N ASN A 120 10.02 -9.54 19.43
CA ASN A 120 11.07 -9.28 20.42
C ASN A 120 11.46 -7.80 20.45
N ALA A 121 11.06 -7.08 21.49
CA ALA A 121 11.37 -5.66 21.67
C ALA A 121 12.87 -5.38 21.91
N SER A 122 13.64 -6.37 22.33
CA SER A 122 15.09 -6.22 22.56
C SER A 122 15.90 -6.22 21.28
N ASP A 123 15.37 -6.77 20.19
CA ASP A 123 16.07 -6.81 18.91
C ASP A 123 16.31 -5.39 18.36
N ASN A 124 17.45 -5.22 17.75
CA ASN A 124 17.81 -3.98 17.09
C ASN A 124 17.41 -4.01 15.62
N PRO A 125 16.93 -2.88 15.07
CA PRO A 125 16.68 -2.75 13.65
C PRO A 125 17.94 -2.97 12.85
N LYS A 126 17.80 -3.70 11.73
CA LYS A 126 18.88 -3.94 10.77
C LYS A 126 18.55 -3.21 9.48
N PHE A 127 19.50 -2.46 8.96
CA PHE A 127 19.44 -1.90 7.63
C PHE A 127 19.90 -2.95 6.61
N VAL A 128 19.05 -3.23 5.61
CA VAL A 128 19.32 -4.13 4.50
C VAL A 128 19.56 -3.29 3.25
N LYS A 129 20.73 -3.41 2.65
CA LYS A 129 21.07 -2.72 1.40
C LYS A 129 20.34 -3.37 0.23
N SER A 130 19.57 -2.60 -0.48
CA SER A 130 18.89 -3.00 -1.72
C SER A 130 18.54 -1.75 -2.50
N GLU A 131 19.24 -1.47 -3.57
CA GLU A 131 18.99 -0.29 -4.38
C GLU A 131 17.61 -0.40 -5.05
N MET A 132 16.78 0.63 -4.81
CA MET A 132 15.42 0.70 -5.34
C MET A 132 15.24 2.02 -6.10
N LYS A 133 14.83 1.91 -7.34
CA LYS A 133 14.67 3.03 -8.28
C LYS A 133 13.22 3.46 -8.43
N TYR A 134 12.30 2.47 -8.40
CA TYR A 134 10.87 2.68 -8.51
C TYR A 134 10.25 2.58 -7.12
N VAL A 135 10.07 3.74 -6.49
CA VAL A 135 9.59 3.85 -5.10
C VAL A 135 8.50 4.91 -4.98
N PRO A 136 7.63 4.86 -3.95
CA PRO A 136 6.57 5.85 -3.77
C PRO A 136 7.07 7.28 -3.64
N SER A 137 8.25 7.49 -3.04
CA SER A 137 8.88 8.80 -2.85
C SER A 137 9.68 9.32 -4.04
N ALA A 138 9.78 8.55 -5.13
CA ALA A 138 10.36 9.01 -6.37
C ALA A 138 9.40 9.92 -7.14
N TYR A 139 9.89 10.55 -8.20
CA TYR A 139 9.13 11.52 -9.00
C TYR A 139 9.12 11.13 -10.49
N LEU A 140 8.23 11.80 -11.23
CA LEU A 140 8.08 11.66 -12.68
C LEU A 140 7.85 10.21 -13.11
N ASN A 141 8.71 9.65 -13.94
CA ASN A 141 8.61 8.29 -14.46
C ASN A 141 9.11 7.21 -13.51
N LYS A 142 9.62 7.59 -12.34
CA LYS A 142 10.08 6.68 -11.27
C LYS A 142 9.13 6.65 -10.08
N ASP A 143 8.18 7.60 -10.00
CA ASP A 143 7.08 7.50 -9.04
C ASP A 143 6.33 6.19 -9.26
N LEU A 144 6.38 5.32 -8.25
CA LEU A 144 5.90 3.95 -8.36
C LEU A 144 4.41 3.87 -8.70
N THR A 145 3.59 4.71 -8.08
CA THR A 145 2.14 4.73 -8.33
C THR A 145 1.83 5.11 -9.77
N ARG A 146 2.50 6.16 -10.26
CA ARG A 146 2.38 6.59 -11.66
C ARG A 146 2.89 5.51 -12.60
N TYR A 147 4.04 4.93 -12.29
CA TYR A 147 4.66 3.88 -13.10
C TYR A 147 3.72 2.69 -13.28
N ILE A 148 3.17 2.14 -12.18
CA ILE A 148 2.22 1.03 -12.23
C ILE A 148 0.99 1.37 -13.09
N ARG A 149 0.43 2.58 -12.94
CA ARG A 149 -0.73 3.04 -13.73
C ARG A 149 -0.43 3.15 -15.22
N LEU A 150 0.78 3.56 -15.59
CA LEU A 150 1.19 3.65 -16.99
C LEU A 150 1.41 2.27 -17.61
N GLN A 151 1.94 1.31 -16.84
CA GLN A 151 2.11 -0.08 -17.30
C GLN A 151 0.77 -0.82 -17.43
N HIS A 152 -0.20 -0.49 -16.57
CA HIS A 152 -1.50 -1.17 -16.48
C HIS A 152 -2.68 -0.19 -16.55
N PRO A 153 -2.87 0.56 -17.66
CA PRO A 153 -3.81 1.68 -17.72
C PRO A 153 -5.29 1.27 -17.65
N LYS A 154 -5.59 0.00 -17.85
CA LYS A 154 -6.97 -0.55 -17.80
C LYS A 154 -7.37 -1.03 -16.41
N LEU A 155 -6.43 -1.10 -15.45
CA LEU A 155 -6.72 -1.57 -14.11
C LEU A 155 -7.12 -0.43 -13.17
N ILE A 156 -8.00 -0.74 -12.24
CA ILE A 156 -8.38 0.17 -11.16
C ILE A 156 -7.60 -0.26 -9.92
N PHE A 157 -6.84 0.67 -9.37
CA PHE A 157 -6.02 0.44 -8.19
C PHE A 157 -6.67 1.08 -6.95
N ASN A 158 -6.54 0.42 -5.81
CA ASN A 158 -6.99 0.93 -4.53
C ASN A 158 -5.84 0.89 -3.51
N GLY A 159 -5.72 1.97 -2.73
CA GLY A 159 -4.63 2.15 -1.80
C GLY A 159 -3.29 2.49 -2.46
N GLU A 160 -2.25 2.47 -1.67
CA GLU A 160 -0.87 2.73 -2.08
C GLU A 160 -0.08 1.43 -2.21
N PRO A 161 0.96 1.39 -3.08
CA PRO A 161 1.87 0.25 -3.15
C PRO A 161 2.54 0.00 -1.79
N GLN A 162 2.64 -1.26 -1.41
CA GLN A 162 3.22 -1.68 -0.14
C GLN A 162 4.51 -2.47 -0.38
N LEU A 163 5.54 -2.19 0.44
CA LEU A 163 6.80 -2.93 0.37
C LEU A 163 6.61 -4.30 1.02
N GLU A 164 6.91 -5.34 0.27
CA GLU A 164 7.00 -6.71 0.76
C GLU A 164 8.42 -7.24 0.54
N VAL A 165 8.84 -8.15 1.38
CA VAL A 165 10.16 -8.77 1.30
C VAL A 165 9.98 -10.28 1.29
N ASP A 166 10.61 -10.96 0.33
CA ASP A 166 10.58 -12.41 0.27
C ASP A 166 11.46 -13.09 1.33
N GLU A 167 11.48 -14.41 1.31
CA GLU A 167 12.23 -15.22 2.27
C GLU A 167 13.76 -15.08 2.12
N GLU A 168 14.22 -14.67 0.93
CA GLU A 168 15.62 -14.40 0.59
C GLU A 168 16.05 -12.96 0.93
N GLY A 169 15.11 -12.10 1.33
CA GLY A 169 15.37 -10.70 1.64
C GLY A 169 15.30 -9.76 0.43
N LYS A 170 14.74 -10.21 -0.69
CA LYS A 170 14.53 -9.36 -1.87
C LYS A 170 13.25 -8.53 -1.69
N PRO A 171 13.31 -7.19 -1.84
CA PRO A 171 12.14 -6.34 -1.73
C PRO A 171 11.34 -6.31 -3.03
N PHE A 172 10.02 -6.23 -2.88
CA PHE A 172 9.04 -6.00 -3.94
C PHE A 172 8.00 -5.00 -3.46
N TYR A 173 7.38 -4.29 -4.41
CA TYR A 173 6.17 -3.54 -4.12
C TYR A 173 4.95 -4.28 -4.63
N VAL A 174 3.92 -4.36 -3.79
CA VAL A 174 2.65 -5.01 -4.08
C VAL A 174 1.56 -3.96 -4.16
N GLN A 175 0.82 -3.93 -5.27
CA GLN A 175 -0.33 -3.05 -5.48
C GLN A 175 -1.57 -3.87 -5.83
N SER A 176 -2.62 -3.77 -5.02
CA SER A 176 -3.89 -4.41 -5.31
C SER A 176 -4.64 -3.68 -6.42
N TYR A 177 -5.29 -4.45 -7.30
CA TYR A 177 -6.22 -3.96 -8.30
C TYR A 177 -7.56 -4.71 -8.24
N GLY A 178 -8.60 -4.11 -8.79
CA GLY A 178 -9.93 -4.69 -8.79
C GLY A 178 -10.97 -3.76 -9.35
N LYS A 179 -12.20 -3.86 -8.84
CA LYS A 179 -13.34 -3.03 -9.26
C LYS A 179 -14.06 -2.43 -8.07
N PHE A 180 -14.65 -1.26 -8.29
CA PHE A 180 -15.58 -0.69 -7.32
C PHE A 180 -16.92 -1.41 -7.37
N ILE A 181 -17.46 -1.69 -6.20
CA ILE A 181 -18.81 -2.23 -5.98
C ILE A 181 -19.65 -1.26 -5.17
N SER A 182 -20.96 -1.49 -5.13
CA SER A 182 -21.90 -0.68 -4.32
C SER A 182 -21.75 0.83 -4.53
N GLY A 183 -21.68 1.30 -5.80
CA GLY A 183 -21.52 2.72 -6.10
C GLY A 183 -20.27 3.35 -5.50
N ARG A 184 -19.14 2.64 -5.51
CA ARG A 184 -17.84 3.00 -4.91
C ARG A 184 -17.78 2.96 -3.38
N ASN A 185 -18.75 2.33 -2.72
CA ASN A 185 -18.71 2.15 -1.27
C ASN A 185 -17.90 0.91 -0.83
N GLY A 186 -17.57 0.03 -1.78
CA GLY A 186 -16.71 -1.13 -1.58
C GLY A 186 -15.73 -1.28 -2.75
N PHE A 187 -14.71 -2.08 -2.54
CA PHE A 187 -13.74 -2.45 -3.54
C PHE A 187 -13.52 -3.95 -3.52
N ASP A 188 -13.80 -4.61 -4.63
CA ASP A 188 -13.60 -6.03 -4.81
C ASP A 188 -12.22 -6.25 -5.45
N VAL A 189 -11.32 -6.92 -4.71
CA VAL A 189 -9.95 -7.17 -5.17
C VAL A 189 -9.95 -8.34 -6.13
N GLU A 190 -9.47 -8.12 -7.34
CA GLU A 190 -9.35 -9.12 -8.40
C GLU A 190 -7.92 -9.68 -8.54
N GLY A 191 -6.95 -9.01 -7.92
CA GLY A 191 -5.57 -9.46 -7.96
C GLY A 191 -4.57 -8.41 -7.49
N ILE A 192 -3.30 -8.70 -7.73
CA ILE A 192 -2.17 -7.84 -7.37
C ILE A 192 -1.22 -7.65 -8.54
N ILE A 193 -0.56 -6.51 -8.55
CA ILE A 193 0.64 -6.25 -9.35
C ILE A 193 1.85 -6.30 -8.41
N LEU A 194 2.79 -7.16 -8.73
CA LEU A 194 4.10 -7.22 -8.09
C LEU A 194 5.08 -6.38 -8.93
N VAL A 195 5.86 -5.54 -8.28
CA VAL A 195 6.88 -4.71 -8.95
C VAL A 195 8.24 -4.95 -8.33
N ASP A 196 9.22 -5.29 -9.13
CA ASP A 196 10.63 -5.26 -8.73
C ASP A 196 11.09 -3.79 -8.69
N PRO A 197 11.42 -3.23 -7.51
CA PRO A 197 11.74 -1.80 -7.41
C PRO A 197 13.09 -1.42 -8.02
N ALA A 198 13.99 -2.37 -8.25
CA ALA A 198 15.28 -2.13 -8.86
C ALA A 198 15.16 -1.99 -10.39
N THR A 199 14.42 -2.91 -11.01
CA THR A 199 14.31 -3.01 -12.48
C THR A 199 13.07 -2.33 -13.03
N GLY A 200 11.99 -2.25 -12.25
CA GLY A 200 10.66 -1.84 -12.69
C GLY A 200 9.88 -2.96 -13.39
N GLU A 201 10.36 -4.19 -13.37
CA GLU A 201 9.60 -5.32 -13.90
C GLU A 201 8.30 -5.50 -13.13
N THR A 202 7.19 -5.68 -13.86
CA THR A 202 5.86 -5.86 -13.26
C THR A 202 5.30 -7.22 -13.60
N THR A 203 4.81 -7.91 -12.58
CA THR A 203 4.11 -9.20 -12.76
C THR A 203 2.69 -9.08 -12.22
N LYS A 204 1.71 -9.47 -13.03
CA LYS A 204 0.30 -9.47 -12.65
C LYS A 204 -0.12 -10.85 -12.16
N TYR A 205 -0.75 -10.88 -10.98
CA TYR A 205 -1.41 -12.07 -10.43
C TYR A 205 -2.90 -11.81 -10.29
N THR A 206 -3.70 -12.80 -10.65
CA THR A 206 -5.16 -12.79 -10.51
C THR A 206 -5.55 -13.77 -9.40
N LEU A 207 -6.50 -13.38 -8.55
CA LEU A 207 -7.06 -14.22 -7.48
C LEU A 207 -8.03 -15.24 -8.04
#